data_10cd41094e86e499c6895e6cb27ce714
#
_entry.id   10cd41094e86e499c6895e6cb27ce714
#
_cell.length_a   1.000
_cell.length_b   1.000
_cell.length_c   1.000
_cell.angle_alpha   90.00
_cell.angle_beta   90.00
_cell.angle_gamma   90.00
#
_symmetry.space_group_name_H-M   'P 1'
#
loop_
_entity.id
_entity.type
_entity.pdbx_description
1 polymer ?
#
loop_
_entity_poly.entity_id
_entity_poly.type
_entity_poly.pdbx_seq_one_letter_code
_entity_poly.pdbx_strand_id
1 'polypeptide(L)'
;MTLSPLILDAKKAYNKFENNGIVKIDKNGFAIFKFLCPQPYKTQQKKDSKMKTFFRHLHFVISNKENNSWLKQIYTKIVVCKLNFKQSIPLISSGLFVVLNALPCEYYAKDHIPNSYNLNEAMIKKMSHNELVNWLHDVVKLHYPKLYTYIKNKKMEIYELPILMYCAHDKCDASEKAVHEIMKKGFVNVQDYKGGIMDYRKYKPHD
;
A
#
# COMPACT_ATOMS: atom_id res chain seq x y z
N MET A 1 16.91 -10.48 4.67
CA MET A 1 15.97 -9.40 5.03
C MET A 1 14.85 -10.01 5.86
N THR A 2 14.81 -9.71 7.14
CA THR A 2 13.65 -10.03 7.97
C THR A 2 12.54 -9.09 7.52
N LEU A 3 11.58 -9.63 6.77
CA LEU A 3 10.34 -8.93 6.41
C LEU A 3 9.49 -8.77 7.68
N SER A 4 9.83 -7.80 8.51
CA SER A 4 8.87 -7.32 9.49
C SER A 4 7.81 -6.55 8.71
N PRO A 5 6.53 -6.91 8.80
CA PRO A 5 5.49 -6.28 8.01
C PRO A 5 5.30 -4.79 8.32
N LEU A 6 5.83 -4.31 9.44
CA LEU A 6 5.75 -2.89 9.84
C LEU A 6 7.00 -2.43 10.56
N ILE A 7 7.41 -1.20 10.26
CA ILE A 7 8.41 -0.49 11.04
C ILE A 7 7.72 0.14 12.26
N LEU A 8 8.12 -0.29 13.46
CA LEU A 8 7.50 0.15 14.72
C LEU A 8 8.04 1.47 15.26
N ASP A 9 8.92 2.16 14.51
CA ASP A 9 9.63 3.35 14.95
C ASP A 9 9.69 4.38 13.81
N ALA A 10 9.18 5.57 14.06
CA ALA A 10 9.20 6.68 13.11
C ALA A 10 10.63 7.03 12.63
N LYS A 11 11.62 7.03 13.54
CA LYS A 11 13.02 7.33 13.18
C LYS A 11 13.57 6.31 12.18
N LYS A 12 13.25 5.02 12.36
CA LYS A 12 13.64 3.97 11.42
C LYS A 12 12.89 4.08 10.09
N ALA A 13 11.60 4.45 10.13
CA ALA A 13 10.80 4.65 8.93
C ALA A 13 11.33 5.80 8.07
N TYR A 14 11.75 6.88 8.69
CA TYR A 14 12.35 8.04 8.00
C TYR A 14 13.82 7.84 7.60
N ASN A 15 14.48 6.78 8.06
CA ASN A 15 15.86 6.44 7.68
C ASN A 15 16.80 7.65 7.68
N LYS A 16 16.87 8.40 8.78
CA LYS A 16 17.65 9.65 8.92
C LYS A 16 17.28 10.74 7.89
N PHE A 17 16.08 10.66 7.34
CA PHE A 17 15.56 11.60 6.31
C PHE A 17 16.34 11.58 4.98
N GLU A 18 16.98 10.47 4.62
CA GLU A 18 17.68 10.34 3.35
C GLU A 18 16.76 10.42 2.12
N ASN A 19 15.46 10.09 2.31
CA ASN A 19 14.43 10.18 1.26
C ASN A 19 13.82 11.59 1.23
N ASN A 20 14.63 12.60 0.94
CA ASN A 20 14.24 14.01 0.87
C ASN A 20 14.71 14.66 -0.45
N GLY A 21 14.26 15.88 -0.72
CA GLY A 21 14.68 16.65 -1.87
C GLY A 21 13.95 17.98 -1.99
N ILE A 22 14.42 18.80 -2.92
CA ILE A 22 13.81 20.09 -3.25
C ILE A 22 13.36 20.03 -4.70
N VAL A 23 12.16 20.51 -4.99
CA VAL A 23 11.59 20.56 -6.34
C VAL A 23 11.14 21.97 -6.63
N LYS A 24 11.44 22.47 -7.81
CA LYS A 24 10.97 23.77 -8.29
C LYS A 24 9.59 23.59 -8.92
N ILE A 25 8.65 24.47 -8.56
CA ILE A 25 7.34 24.57 -9.21
C ILE A 25 7.55 25.19 -10.60
N ASP A 26 6.97 24.58 -11.62
CA ASP A 26 7.04 25.10 -12.99
C ASP A 26 6.10 26.32 -13.22
N LYS A 27 6.17 26.90 -14.42
CA LYS A 27 5.35 28.07 -14.80
C LYS A 27 3.83 27.83 -14.80
N ASN A 28 3.40 26.54 -14.81
CA ASN A 28 2.01 26.13 -14.79
C ASN A 28 1.53 25.77 -13.36
N GLY A 29 2.40 25.93 -12.36
CA GLY A 29 2.07 25.62 -10.96
C GLY A 29 2.26 24.16 -10.57
N PHE A 30 2.95 23.35 -11.38
CA PHE A 30 3.19 21.92 -11.10
C PHE A 30 4.59 21.66 -10.56
N ALA A 31 4.68 20.67 -9.66
CA ALA A 31 5.94 20.14 -9.16
C ALA A 31 5.89 18.60 -9.15
N ILE A 32 6.96 17.96 -9.62
CA ILE A 32 7.09 16.50 -9.66
C ILE A 32 8.08 16.05 -8.60
N PHE A 33 7.58 15.40 -7.55
CA PHE A 33 8.41 14.80 -6.52
C PHE A 33 8.78 13.37 -6.90
N LYS A 34 10.08 13.05 -6.85
CA LYS A 34 10.60 11.69 -7.00
C LYS A 34 11.18 11.25 -5.66
N PHE A 35 10.67 10.16 -5.10
CA PHE A 35 11.10 9.65 -3.81
C PHE A 35 10.93 8.12 -3.76
N LEU A 36 11.66 7.48 -2.86
CA LEU A 36 11.46 6.06 -2.58
C LEU A 36 10.12 5.85 -1.88
N CYS A 37 9.47 4.71 -2.14
CA CYS A 37 8.22 4.37 -1.48
C CYS A 37 8.37 4.43 0.04
N PRO A 38 7.67 5.35 0.74
CA PRO A 38 7.74 5.41 2.19
C PRO A 38 7.09 4.18 2.82
N GLN A 39 7.50 3.86 4.04
CA GLN A 39 6.95 2.74 4.79
C GLN A 39 5.78 3.20 5.69
N PRO A 40 4.75 2.36 5.90
CA PRO A 40 3.84 2.58 7.02
C PRO A 40 4.61 2.35 8.33
N TYR A 41 4.27 3.06 9.38
CA TYR A 41 4.94 2.92 10.66
C TYR A 41 3.98 3.13 11.83
N LYS A 42 4.38 2.64 13.01
CA LYS A 42 3.68 2.86 14.28
C LYS A 42 4.42 3.88 15.13
N THR A 43 3.69 4.77 15.76
CA THR A 43 4.24 5.66 16.77
C THR A 43 3.17 6.13 17.76
N GLN A 44 3.60 6.59 18.93
CA GLN A 44 2.77 7.32 19.86
C GLN A 44 2.80 8.80 19.52
N GLN A 45 1.64 9.43 19.44
CA GLN A 45 1.55 10.88 19.21
C GLN A 45 1.86 11.70 20.47
N LYS A 46 1.54 11.15 21.63
CA LYS A 46 1.80 11.73 22.95
C LYS A 46 2.31 10.63 23.88
N LYS A 47 3.11 11.00 24.86
CA LYS A 47 3.51 10.10 25.96
C LYS A 47 2.23 9.49 26.56
N ASP A 48 2.20 8.19 26.75
CA ASP A 48 1.07 7.42 27.30
C ASP A 48 -0.16 7.28 26.40
N SER A 49 -0.13 7.75 25.14
CA SER A 49 -1.17 7.44 24.16
C SER A 49 -0.97 6.05 23.55
N LYS A 50 -2.07 5.46 23.03
CA LYS A 50 -1.97 4.20 22.27
C LYS A 50 -1.11 4.39 21.00
N MET A 51 -0.34 3.37 20.64
CA MET A 51 0.35 3.31 19.36
C MET A 51 -0.66 3.41 18.23
N LYS A 52 -0.38 4.27 17.26
CA LYS A 52 -1.18 4.41 16.02
C LYS A 52 -0.33 4.08 14.82
N THR A 53 -0.93 3.40 13.86
CA THR A 53 -0.31 3.10 12.58
C THR A 53 -0.68 4.19 11.57
N PHE A 54 0.34 4.67 10.87
CA PHE A 54 0.20 5.74 9.89
C PHE A 54 0.34 5.17 8.48
N PHE A 55 -0.51 5.68 7.58
CA PHE A 55 -0.39 5.42 6.15
C PHE A 55 0.98 5.85 5.62
N ARG A 56 1.38 5.30 4.48
CA ARG A 56 2.49 5.84 3.69
C ARG A 56 2.19 7.28 3.34
N HIS A 57 3.08 8.20 3.66
CA HIS A 57 2.85 9.62 3.40
C HIS A 57 4.14 10.38 3.15
N LEU A 58 4.00 11.54 2.55
CA LEU A 58 5.03 12.51 2.29
C LEU A 58 4.71 13.78 3.06
N HIS A 59 5.69 14.36 3.73
CA HIS A 59 5.64 15.72 4.27
C HIS A 59 6.36 16.69 3.35
N PHE A 60 5.80 17.86 3.14
CA PHE A 60 6.45 18.92 2.37
C PHE A 60 6.10 20.29 2.91
N VAL A 61 6.98 21.23 2.65
CA VAL A 61 6.81 22.67 2.92
C VAL A 61 6.96 23.43 1.61
N ILE A 62 6.38 24.61 1.54
CA ILE A 62 6.44 25.48 0.37
C ILE A 62 7.25 26.73 0.74
N SER A 63 8.05 27.28 -0.19
CA SER A 63 8.70 28.56 0.00
C SER A 63 7.70 29.72 -0.07
N ASN A 64 8.08 30.88 0.48
CA ASN A 64 7.36 32.12 0.21
C ASN A 64 7.49 32.53 -1.26
N LYS A 65 6.78 33.58 -1.68
CA LYS A 65 6.80 34.07 -3.08
C LYS A 65 8.19 34.51 -3.55
N GLU A 66 8.98 35.08 -2.68
CA GLU A 66 10.33 35.56 -2.95
C GLU A 66 11.38 34.43 -2.99
N ASN A 67 11.00 33.19 -2.64
CA ASN A 67 11.87 32.01 -2.55
C ASN A 67 13.07 32.18 -1.58
N ASN A 68 12.96 33.03 -0.58
CA ASN A 68 14.03 33.29 0.39
C ASN A 68 13.78 32.63 1.76
N SER A 69 12.60 32.08 2.00
CA SER A 69 12.26 31.37 3.24
C SER A 69 11.18 30.30 3.02
N TRP A 70 11.18 29.27 3.88
CA TRP A 70 10.14 28.24 3.91
C TRP A 70 8.96 28.70 4.76
N LEU A 71 7.75 28.44 4.29
CA LEU A 71 6.54 28.63 5.08
C LEU A 71 6.54 27.65 6.26
N LYS A 72 6.01 28.10 7.41
CA LYS A 72 5.97 27.27 8.64
C LYS A 72 4.99 26.09 8.54
N GLN A 73 4.06 26.13 7.59
CA GLN A 73 3.05 25.08 7.43
C GLN A 73 3.65 23.85 6.79
N ILE A 74 3.47 22.69 7.48
CA ILE A 74 3.82 21.37 6.95
C ILE A 74 2.57 20.74 6.34
N TYR A 75 2.67 20.37 5.09
CA TYR A 75 1.63 19.62 4.38
C TYR A 75 1.94 18.13 4.44
N THR A 76 0.88 17.31 4.48
CA THR A 76 1.00 15.86 4.47
C THR A 76 0.15 15.29 3.34
N LYS A 77 0.76 14.44 2.50
CA LYS A 77 0.06 13.74 1.43
C LYS A 77 0.21 12.23 1.62
N ILE A 78 -0.91 11.53 1.73
CA ILE A 78 -0.92 10.06 1.68
C ILE A 78 -0.55 9.62 0.27
N VAL A 79 0.29 8.60 0.17
CA VAL A 79 0.80 8.08 -1.11
C VAL A 79 0.51 6.59 -1.24
N VAL A 80 0.20 6.16 -2.46
CA VAL A 80 0.10 4.76 -2.85
C VAL A 80 1.32 4.42 -3.69
N CYS A 81 2.09 3.41 -3.27
CA CYS A 81 3.25 2.98 -4.03
C CYS A 81 2.81 2.07 -5.18
N LYS A 82 3.19 2.47 -6.40
CA LYS A 82 2.99 1.70 -7.62
C LYS A 82 4.26 0.89 -7.90
N LEU A 83 4.14 -0.43 -7.83
CA LEU A 83 5.25 -1.36 -7.99
C LEU A 83 5.30 -1.91 -9.41
N ASN A 84 6.51 -2.16 -9.90
CA ASN A 84 6.74 -2.90 -11.14
C ASN A 84 6.90 -4.41 -10.85
N PHE A 85 7.10 -5.22 -11.91
CA PHE A 85 7.27 -6.67 -11.81
C PHE A 85 8.39 -7.06 -10.83
N LYS A 86 9.59 -6.50 -10.98
CA LYS A 86 10.77 -6.84 -10.15
C LYS A 86 10.54 -6.58 -8.66
N GLN A 87 9.75 -5.55 -8.34
CA GLN A 87 9.39 -5.20 -6.97
C GLN A 87 8.25 -6.07 -6.42
N SER A 88 7.31 -6.48 -7.29
CA SER A 88 6.10 -7.21 -6.89
C SER A 88 6.35 -8.70 -6.68
N ILE A 89 7.17 -9.34 -7.52
CA ILE A 89 7.41 -10.78 -7.46
C ILE A 89 7.92 -11.26 -6.10
N PRO A 90 8.94 -10.63 -5.47
CA PRO A 90 9.37 -11.05 -4.14
C PRO A 90 8.26 -10.97 -3.09
N LEU A 91 7.34 -9.99 -3.22
CA LEU A 91 6.21 -9.83 -2.30
C LEU A 91 5.18 -10.95 -2.50
N ILE A 92 4.83 -11.25 -3.76
CA ILE A 92 3.90 -12.32 -4.13
C ILE A 92 4.43 -13.66 -3.60
N SER A 93 5.69 -13.98 -3.89
CA SER A 93 6.32 -15.26 -3.52
C SER A 93 6.60 -15.41 -2.02
N SER A 94 6.60 -14.33 -1.25
CA SER A 94 6.95 -14.36 0.19
C SER A 94 5.89 -15.06 1.06
N GLY A 95 4.63 -15.08 0.62
CA GLY A 95 3.47 -15.46 1.43
C GLY A 95 3.19 -14.49 2.60
N LEU A 96 3.78 -13.27 2.55
CA LEU A 96 3.61 -12.21 3.54
C LEU A 96 2.79 -11.02 3.01
N PHE A 97 2.22 -11.16 1.81
CA PHE A 97 1.30 -10.19 1.22
C PHE A 97 0.03 -10.91 0.77
N VAL A 98 -1.11 -10.37 1.14
CA VAL A 98 -2.40 -10.79 0.58
C VAL A 98 -2.49 -10.19 -0.83
N VAL A 99 -2.52 -11.05 -1.84
CA VAL A 99 -2.55 -10.64 -3.25
C VAL A 99 -4.00 -10.61 -3.73
N LEU A 100 -4.46 -9.43 -4.17
CA LEU A 100 -5.85 -9.20 -4.54
C LEU A 100 -5.98 -8.69 -5.97
N ASN A 101 -6.87 -9.34 -6.73
CA ASN A 101 -7.24 -8.94 -8.08
C ASN A 101 -8.43 -7.97 -8.05
N ALA A 102 -8.29 -6.81 -8.67
CA ALA A 102 -9.31 -5.76 -8.69
C ALA A 102 -10.23 -5.80 -9.93
N LEU A 103 -10.10 -6.80 -10.79
CA LEU A 103 -10.95 -6.95 -11.98
C LEU A 103 -12.33 -7.52 -11.61
N PRO A 104 -13.34 -7.36 -12.46
CA PRO A 104 -14.60 -8.09 -12.37
C PRO A 104 -14.38 -9.61 -12.31
N CYS A 105 -15.30 -10.34 -11.64
CA CYS A 105 -15.16 -11.78 -11.38
C CYS A 105 -14.95 -12.62 -12.65
N GLU A 106 -15.58 -12.25 -13.74
CA GLU A 106 -15.48 -12.95 -15.03
C GLU A 106 -14.07 -12.85 -15.66
N TYR A 107 -13.33 -11.78 -15.41
CA TYR A 107 -11.94 -11.64 -15.86
C TYR A 107 -10.99 -12.36 -14.91
N TYR A 108 -11.24 -12.29 -13.61
CA TYR A 108 -10.48 -13.05 -12.62
C TYR A 108 -10.59 -14.56 -12.87
N ALA A 109 -11.78 -15.05 -13.20
CA ALA A 109 -12.01 -16.46 -13.48
C ALA A 109 -11.26 -16.96 -14.74
N LYS A 110 -11.02 -16.07 -15.72
CA LYS A 110 -10.26 -16.42 -16.94
C LYS A 110 -8.77 -16.52 -16.69
N ASP A 111 -8.21 -15.56 -15.96
CA ASP A 111 -6.79 -15.54 -15.62
C ASP A 111 -6.53 -14.67 -14.37
N HIS A 112 -5.68 -15.18 -13.49
CA HIS A 112 -5.27 -14.48 -12.28
C HIS A 112 -3.88 -14.93 -11.81
N ILE A 113 -3.22 -14.12 -11.00
CA ILE A 113 -1.97 -14.52 -10.34
C ILE A 113 -2.28 -15.65 -9.36
N PRO A 114 -1.53 -16.77 -9.39
CA PRO A 114 -1.75 -17.88 -8.47
C PRO A 114 -1.80 -17.45 -7.00
N ASN A 115 -2.73 -18.04 -6.24
CA ASN A 115 -2.98 -17.71 -4.83
C ASN A 115 -3.42 -16.25 -4.57
N SER A 116 -3.92 -15.55 -5.60
CA SER A 116 -4.61 -14.28 -5.42
C SER A 116 -6.12 -14.48 -5.22
N TYR A 117 -6.80 -13.46 -4.71
CA TYR A 117 -8.25 -13.46 -4.48
C TYR A 117 -8.89 -12.29 -5.19
N ASN A 118 -10.12 -12.48 -5.65
CA ASN A 118 -10.85 -11.40 -6.30
C ASN A 118 -11.50 -10.48 -5.26
N LEU A 119 -11.18 -9.20 -5.34
CA LEU A 119 -11.80 -8.15 -4.54
C LEU A 119 -11.74 -6.82 -5.32
N ASN A 120 -12.76 -6.54 -6.11
CA ASN A 120 -12.84 -5.31 -6.90
C ASN A 120 -13.45 -4.13 -6.13
N GLU A 121 -13.36 -2.93 -6.70
CA GLU A 121 -13.87 -1.70 -6.13
C GLU A 121 -15.36 -1.80 -5.72
N ALA A 122 -16.21 -2.37 -6.58
CA ALA A 122 -17.64 -2.50 -6.33
C ALA A 122 -17.94 -3.41 -5.13
N MET A 123 -17.20 -4.52 -5.00
CA MET A 123 -17.31 -5.42 -3.85
C MET A 123 -16.91 -4.69 -2.56
N ILE A 124 -15.79 -3.96 -2.56
CA ILE A 124 -15.31 -3.23 -1.37
C ILE A 124 -16.34 -2.17 -0.94
N LYS A 125 -16.91 -1.44 -1.89
CA LYS A 125 -17.94 -0.43 -1.62
C LYS A 125 -19.21 -1.02 -1.03
N LYS A 126 -19.63 -2.19 -1.53
CA LYS A 126 -20.83 -2.89 -1.07
C LYS A 126 -20.67 -3.48 0.33
N MET A 127 -19.49 -3.97 0.66
CA MET A 127 -19.20 -4.55 1.97
C MET A 127 -19.25 -3.48 3.07
N SER A 128 -19.89 -3.79 4.17
CA SER A 128 -19.70 -3.06 5.43
C SER A 128 -18.24 -3.19 5.90
N HIS A 129 -17.85 -2.36 6.84
CA HIS A 129 -16.51 -2.44 7.43
C HIS A 129 -16.24 -3.82 8.05
N ASN A 130 -17.18 -4.34 8.83
CA ASN A 130 -17.03 -5.63 9.50
C ASN A 130 -16.99 -6.81 8.52
N GLU A 131 -17.79 -6.77 7.46
CA GLU A 131 -17.76 -7.81 6.42
C GLU A 131 -16.40 -7.89 5.74
N LEU A 132 -15.79 -6.74 5.37
CA LEU A 132 -14.47 -6.72 4.78
C LEU A 132 -13.39 -7.24 5.73
N VAL A 133 -13.45 -6.83 7.01
CA VAL A 133 -12.51 -7.30 8.04
C VAL A 133 -12.63 -8.82 8.22
N ASN A 134 -13.84 -9.35 8.34
CA ASN A 134 -14.08 -10.79 8.51
C ASN A 134 -13.61 -11.57 7.27
N TRP A 135 -13.94 -11.09 6.08
CA TRP A 135 -13.50 -11.72 4.84
C TRP A 135 -11.97 -11.78 4.73
N LEU A 136 -11.26 -10.67 5.00
CA LEU A 136 -9.81 -10.66 4.99
C LEU A 136 -9.21 -11.54 6.08
N HIS A 137 -9.81 -11.59 7.26
CA HIS A 137 -9.38 -12.47 8.34
C HIS A 137 -9.49 -13.95 7.93
N ASP A 138 -10.58 -14.34 7.27
CA ASP A 138 -10.80 -15.72 6.80
C ASP A 138 -9.81 -16.08 5.68
N VAL A 139 -9.60 -15.19 4.71
CA VAL A 139 -8.58 -15.35 3.66
C VAL A 139 -7.19 -15.57 4.28
N VAL A 140 -6.82 -14.74 5.25
CA VAL A 140 -5.51 -14.86 5.91
C VAL A 140 -5.40 -16.14 6.72
N LYS A 141 -6.43 -16.51 7.47
CA LYS A 141 -6.47 -17.73 8.27
C LYS A 141 -6.30 -18.99 7.42
N LEU A 142 -6.95 -19.03 6.26
CA LEU A 142 -6.97 -20.20 5.39
C LEU A 142 -5.71 -20.31 4.51
N HIS A 143 -5.16 -19.19 4.05
CA HIS A 143 -4.20 -19.20 2.95
C HIS A 143 -2.85 -18.53 3.27
N TYR A 144 -2.76 -17.76 4.36
CA TYR A 144 -1.54 -17.03 4.75
C TYR A 144 -1.12 -17.34 6.20
N PRO A 145 -0.68 -18.58 6.50
CA PRO A 145 -0.44 -19.03 7.88
C PRO A 145 0.60 -18.18 8.63
N LYS A 146 1.59 -17.64 7.92
CA LYS A 146 2.58 -16.73 8.51
C LYS A 146 1.92 -15.43 8.97
N LEU A 147 1.10 -14.79 8.13
CA LEU A 147 0.36 -13.57 8.49
C LEU A 147 -0.63 -13.84 9.61
N TYR A 148 -1.36 -14.95 9.54
CA TYR A 148 -2.29 -15.35 10.60
C TYR A 148 -1.60 -15.49 11.96
N THR A 149 -0.38 -16.06 11.99
CA THR A 149 0.41 -16.16 13.22
C THR A 149 0.75 -14.79 13.81
N TYR A 150 1.07 -13.80 12.97
CA TYR A 150 1.31 -12.42 13.44
C TYR A 150 0.05 -11.80 14.06
N ILE A 151 -1.12 -11.98 13.45
CA ILE A 151 -2.40 -11.47 13.96
C ILE A 151 -2.75 -12.18 15.28
N LYS A 152 -2.73 -13.53 15.30
CA LYS A 152 -3.03 -14.34 16.47
C LYS A 152 -2.17 -13.96 17.69
N ASN A 153 -0.89 -13.68 17.45
CA ASN A 153 0.06 -13.30 18.50
C ASN A 153 0.03 -11.79 18.82
N LYS A 154 -0.97 -11.03 18.32
CA LYS A 154 -1.12 -9.59 18.52
C LYS A 154 0.12 -8.75 18.11
N LYS A 155 0.94 -9.29 17.20
CA LYS A 155 2.09 -8.58 16.62
C LYS A 155 1.71 -7.69 15.44
N MET A 156 0.53 -7.88 14.87
CA MET A 156 -0.04 -7.13 13.76
C MET A 156 -1.56 -7.07 13.93
N GLU A 157 -2.14 -5.92 13.69
CA GLU A 157 -3.59 -5.76 13.60
C GLU A 157 -4.09 -6.06 12.18
N ILE A 158 -5.35 -6.43 12.02
CA ILE A 158 -5.94 -6.74 10.70
C ILE A 158 -5.80 -5.58 9.71
N TYR A 159 -5.90 -4.33 10.18
CA TYR A 159 -5.74 -3.12 9.36
C TYR A 159 -4.31 -2.87 8.86
N GLU A 160 -3.36 -3.61 9.39
CA GLU A 160 -1.94 -3.52 9.06
C GLU A 160 -1.50 -4.57 8.05
N LEU A 161 -2.44 -5.43 7.63
CA LEU A 161 -2.17 -6.47 6.63
C LEU A 161 -1.45 -5.89 5.41
N PRO A 162 -0.31 -6.47 5.04
CA PRO A 162 0.33 -6.17 3.78
C PRO A 162 -0.56 -6.67 2.63
N ILE A 163 -1.09 -5.75 1.83
CA ILE A 163 -1.96 -6.04 0.71
C ILE A 163 -1.30 -5.55 -0.57
N LEU A 164 -1.27 -6.40 -1.59
CA LEU A 164 -0.84 -6.08 -2.94
C LEU A 164 -2.04 -6.22 -3.88
N MET A 165 -2.54 -5.10 -4.38
CA MET A 165 -3.61 -5.08 -5.38
C MET A 165 -3.03 -5.08 -6.79
N TYR A 166 -3.71 -5.71 -7.75
CA TYR A 166 -3.36 -5.66 -9.16
C TYR A 166 -4.61 -5.70 -10.05
N CYS A 167 -4.47 -5.28 -11.30
CA CYS A 167 -5.53 -5.37 -12.32
C CYS A 167 -4.99 -5.96 -13.63
N ALA A 168 -5.48 -5.51 -14.80
CA ALA A 168 -5.11 -6.11 -16.09
C ALA A 168 -3.69 -5.72 -16.53
N HIS A 169 -3.39 -4.42 -16.60
CA HIS A 169 -2.17 -3.86 -17.19
C HIS A 169 -1.90 -2.44 -16.68
N ASP A 170 -0.79 -1.83 -17.07
CA ASP A 170 -0.31 -0.54 -16.60
C ASP A 170 -1.25 0.66 -16.85
N LYS A 171 -2.10 0.59 -17.87
CA LYS A 171 -3.11 1.63 -18.17
C LYS A 171 -4.45 1.40 -17.46
N CYS A 172 -4.64 0.24 -16.82
CA CYS A 172 -5.83 -0.08 -16.04
C CYS A 172 -5.78 0.66 -14.69
N ASP A 173 -6.88 1.27 -14.28
CA ASP A 173 -7.00 2.00 -13.01
C ASP A 173 -7.82 1.25 -11.94
N ALA A 174 -8.29 0.04 -12.24
CA ALA A 174 -9.14 -0.74 -11.34
C ALA A 174 -8.45 -1.06 -10.00
N SER A 175 -7.16 -1.43 -10.02
CA SER A 175 -6.40 -1.66 -8.79
C SER A 175 -6.20 -0.40 -7.98
N GLU A 176 -5.91 0.74 -8.62
CA GLU A 176 -5.77 2.03 -7.94
C GLU A 176 -7.06 2.47 -7.24
N LYS A 177 -8.22 2.32 -7.93
CA LYS A 177 -9.54 2.58 -7.34
C LYS A 177 -9.82 1.67 -6.14
N ALA A 178 -9.57 0.37 -6.28
CA ALA A 178 -9.75 -0.59 -5.19
C ALA A 178 -8.82 -0.31 -4.00
N VAL A 179 -7.55 0.06 -4.24
CA VAL A 179 -6.62 0.50 -3.19
C VAL A 179 -7.19 1.69 -2.40
N HIS A 180 -7.72 2.71 -3.09
CA HIS A 180 -8.31 3.85 -2.41
C HIS A 180 -9.53 3.47 -1.56
N GLU A 181 -10.38 2.58 -2.03
CA GLU A 181 -11.55 2.13 -1.24
C GLU A 181 -11.14 1.29 -0.02
N ILE A 182 -10.17 0.39 -0.15
CA ILE A 182 -9.64 -0.37 1.00
C ILE A 182 -8.99 0.56 2.02
N MET A 183 -8.24 1.57 1.58
CA MET A 183 -7.64 2.57 2.47
C MET A 183 -8.69 3.40 3.21
N LYS A 184 -9.81 3.76 2.58
CA LYS A 184 -10.94 4.41 3.25
C LYS A 184 -11.56 3.53 4.35
N LYS A 185 -11.46 2.22 4.23
CA LYS A 185 -11.85 1.24 5.27
C LYS A 185 -10.79 1.08 6.37
N GLY A 186 -9.69 1.84 6.35
CA GLY A 186 -8.68 1.90 7.41
C GLY A 186 -7.46 1.00 7.21
N PHE A 187 -7.35 0.26 6.12
CA PHE A 187 -6.19 -0.58 5.84
C PHE A 187 -4.99 0.28 5.40
N VAL A 188 -3.89 0.23 6.14
CA VAL A 188 -2.79 1.20 6.00
C VAL A 188 -1.63 0.72 5.14
N ASN A 189 -1.51 -0.59 4.89
CA ASN A 189 -0.36 -1.19 4.22
C ASN A 189 -0.73 -1.77 2.85
N VAL A 190 -1.31 -0.96 2.00
CA VAL A 190 -1.78 -1.35 0.66
C VAL A 190 -0.85 -0.79 -0.40
N GLN A 191 -0.54 -1.59 -1.41
CA GLN A 191 0.31 -1.26 -2.57
C GLN A 191 -0.38 -1.69 -3.86
N ASP A 192 0.02 -1.07 -4.97
CA ASP A 192 -0.50 -1.34 -6.30
C ASP A 192 0.57 -1.96 -7.20
N TYR A 193 0.35 -3.19 -7.70
CA TYR A 193 1.16 -3.77 -8.76
C TYR A 193 0.64 -3.26 -10.10
N LYS A 194 1.24 -2.18 -10.57
CA LYS A 194 0.77 -1.42 -11.74
C LYS A 194 0.80 -2.20 -13.06
N GLY A 195 1.75 -3.11 -13.23
CA GLY A 195 1.86 -3.93 -14.43
C GLY A 195 0.73 -4.95 -14.61
N GLY A 196 0.12 -5.38 -13.50
CA GLY A 196 -1.03 -6.28 -13.49
C GLY A 196 -0.73 -7.69 -14.04
N ILE A 197 -1.82 -8.41 -14.37
CA ILE A 197 -1.71 -9.80 -14.84
C ILE A 197 -0.97 -9.91 -16.17
N MET A 198 -1.12 -8.95 -17.07
CA MET A 198 -0.44 -8.98 -18.37
C MET A 198 1.08 -8.87 -18.23
N ASP A 199 1.57 -8.02 -17.30
CA ASP A 199 2.99 -7.91 -17.00
C ASP A 199 3.50 -9.18 -16.29
N TYR A 200 2.72 -9.72 -15.35
CA TYR A 200 3.03 -10.98 -14.68
C TYR A 200 3.21 -12.12 -15.69
N ARG A 201 2.30 -12.29 -16.65
CA ARG A 201 2.33 -13.36 -17.66
C ARG A 201 3.48 -13.27 -18.65
N LYS A 202 4.03 -12.08 -18.92
CA LYS A 202 5.25 -11.93 -19.74
C LYS A 202 6.45 -12.69 -19.16
N TYR A 203 6.52 -12.78 -17.83
CA TYR A 203 7.65 -13.39 -17.12
C TYR A 203 7.31 -14.73 -16.46
N LYS A 204 6.03 -15.03 -16.31
CA LYS A 204 5.47 -16.24 -15.69
C LYS A 204 4.30 -16.79 -16.49
N PRO A 205 4.53 -17.28 -17.72
CA PRO A 205 3.43 -17.66 -18.62
C PRO A 205 2.64 -18.90 -18.20
N HIS A 206 3.22 -19.77 -17.35
CA HIS A 206 2.69 -21.11 -17.03
C HIS A 206 2.56 -21.40 -15.53
N ASP A 207 2.53 -20.38 -14.68
CA ASP A 207 2.26 -20.59 -13.25
C ASP A 207 0.78 -20.87 -12.98
#